data_3372b4edf652fb959d8140a2e50fe53a
#
_entry.id   3372b4edf652fb959d8140a2e50fe53a
#
_cell.length_a   1.000
_cell.length_b   1.000
_cell.length_c   1.000
_cell.angle_alpha   90.00
_cell.angle_beta   90.00
_cell.angle_gamma   90.00
#
_symmetry.space_group_name_H-M   'P 1'
#
loop_
_entity.id
_entity.type
_entity.pdbx_description
1 polymer ?
#
loop_
_entity_poly.entity_id
_entity_poly.type
_entity_poly.pdbx_seq_one_letter_code
_entity_poly.pdbx_strand_id
1 'polypeptide(L)'
;MLSKTTLLYRLAERGYDVLHITSKFGAIINNKKVSREHFFDTLNEYGRDPDKKFVIFHYSILSEGINVHGLTHCILLRNLNVVEMAQTIGRVIRLDKRDTKRLQTGELTPCNWSMYHKPTGTITVPVSSTKRTQRTINRLQLVVDSIFKKGEPPLSIVR
;
A
#
# COMPACT_ATOMS: atom_id res chain seq x y z
N MET A 1 8.36 -19.58 3.06
CA MET A 1 7.93 -19.49 4.49
C MET A 1 6.50 -18.99 4.66
N LEU A 2 6.03 -18.04 3.86
CA LEU A 2 4.60 -17.59 3.86
C LEU A 2 3.62 -18.72 3.48
N SER A 3 3.98 -19.65 2.62
CA SER A 3 3.12 -20.75 2.15
C SER A 3 2.64 -21.73 3.23
N LYS A 4 3.18 -21.65 4.45
CA LYS A 4 2.80 -22.50 5.59
C LYS A 4 2.11 -21.73 6.71
N THR A 5 1.80 -20.45 6.52
CA THR A 5 1.18 -19.65 7.58
C THR A 5 -0.33 -19.65 7.46
N THR A 6 -1.01 -19.82 8.59
CA THR A 6 -2.45 -19.66 8.76
C THR A 6 -2.97 -18.33 8.18
N LEU A 7 -2.08 -17.32 8.02
CA LEU A 7 -2.43 -16.01 7.48
C LEU A 7 -2.91 -16.08 6.02
N LEU A 8 -2.19 -16.80 5.14
CA LEU A 8 -2.58 -16.92 3.73
C LEU A 8 -3.94 -17.58 3.59
N TYR A 9 -4.16 -18.65 4.36
CA TYR A 9 -5.44 -19.35 4.38
C TYR A 9 -6.58 -18.41 4.83
N ARG A 10 -6.40 -17.68 5.93
CA ARG A 10 -7.38 -16.71 6.44
C ARG A 10 -7.66 -15.56 5.48
N LEU A 11 -6.69 -15.12 4.69
CA LEU A 11 -6.88 -14.11 3.66
C LEU A 11 -7.72 -14.67 2.50
N ALA A 12 -7.41 -15.88 2.04
CA ALA A 12 -8.17 -16.56 0.99
C ALA A 12 -9.62 -16.80 1.39
N GLU A 13 -9.88 -17.24 2.63
CA GLU A 13 -11.24 -17.42 3.18
C GLU A 13 -12.05 -16.11 3.18
N ARG A 14 -11.39 -14.96 3.28
CA ARG A 14 -12.01 -13.63 3.21
C ARG A 14 -12.09 -13.06 1.80
N GLY A 15 -11.80 -13.88 0.79
CA GLY A 15 -11.86 -13.49 -0.62
C GLY A 15 -10.73 -12.60 -1.09
N TYR A 16 -9.58 -12.61 -0.39
CA TYR A 16 -8.40 -11.88 -0.84
C TYR A 16 -7.51 -12.76 -1.72
N ASP A 17 -7.13 -12.24 -2.86
CA ASP A 17 -6.01 -12.78 -3.62
C ASP A 17 -4.69 -12.39 -2.96
N VAL A 18 -3.76 -13.33 -2.92
CA VAL A 18 -2.47 -13.13 -2.26
C VAL A 18 -1.35 -13.12 -3.28
N LEU A 19 -0.68 -11.98 -3.40
CA LEU A 19 0.47 -11.78 -4.25
C LEU A 19 1.73 -11.68 -3.38
N HIS A 20 2.76 -12.42 -3.74
CA HIS A 20 4.04 -12.39 -3.04
C HIS A 20 5.19 -12.30 -4.02
N ILE A 21 6.09 -11.34 -3.80
CA ILE A 21 7.28 -11.19 -4.64
C ILE A 21 8.51 -10.86 -3.81
N THR A 22 9.57 -11.63 -4.04
CA THR A 22 10.90 -11.41 -3.43
C THR A 22 11.99 -11.77 -4.42
N SER A 23 13.18 -11.21 -4.23
CA SER A 23 14.36 -11.58 -5.02
C SER A 23 14.74 -13.05 -4.86
N LYS A 24 14.55 -13.60 -3.66
CA LYS A 24 14.95 -14.98 -3.33
C LYS A 24 13.98 -16.05 -3.83
N PHE A 25 12.67 -15.80 -3.77
CA PHE A 25 11.65 -16.82 -4.06
C PHE A 25 10.88 -16.55 -5.37
N GLY A 26 11.16 -15.40 -6.01
CA GLY A 26 10.47 -14.99 -7.23
C GLY A 26 9.07 -14.47 -6.95
N ALA A 27 8.21 -14.60 -7.93
CA ALA A 27 6.84 -14.12 -7.94
C ALA A 27 5.84 -15.28 -7.76
N ILE A 28 4.87 -15.09 -6.88
CA ILE A 28 3.85 -16.09 -6.53
C ILE A 28 2.50 -15.39 -6.44
N ILE A 29 1.48 -15.95 -7.07
CA ILE A 29 0.09 -15.52 -6.98
C ILE A 29 -0.74 -16.71 -6.52
N ASN A 30 -1.48 -16.56 -5.40
CA ASN A 30 -2.36 -17.59 -4.84
C ASN A 30 -1.66 -18.97 -4.75
N ASN A 31 -0.45 -18.99 -4.17
CA ASN A 31 0.42 -20.17 -4.04
C ASN A 31 0.96 -20.77 -5.34
N LYS A 32 0.72 -20.15 -6.50
CA LYS A 32 1.28 -20.59 -7.79
C LYS A 32 2.47 -19.70 -8.16
N LYS A 33 3.59 -20.33 -8.50
CA LYS A 33 4.77 -19.61 -9.00
C LYS A 33 4.48 -19.11 -10.42
N VAL A 34 4.79 -17.84 -10.67
CA VAL A 34 4.56 -17.17 -11.96
C VAL A 34 5.81 -16.45 -12.43
N SER A 35 5.82 -16.02 -13.69
CA SER A 35 6.86 -15.12 -14.18
C SER A 35 6.71 -13.74 -13.53
N ARG A 36 7.82 -12.97 -13.51
CA ARG A 36 7.80 -11.60 -12.99
C ARG A 36 6.88 -10.69 -13.83
N GLU A 37 6.88 -10.88 -15.13
CA GLU A 37 6.02 -10.16 -16.06
C GLU A 37 4.54 -10.42 -15.75
N HIS A 38 4.13 -11.69 -15.72
CA HIS A 38 2.75 -12.05 -15.38
C HIS A 38 2.32 -11.53 -14.00
N PHE A 39 3.23 -11.50 -13.01
CA PHE A 39 2.93 -10.92 -11.70
C PHE A 39 2.56 -9.44 -11.80
N PHE A 40 3.32 -8.65 -12.57
CA PHE A 40 3.06 -7.22 -12.69
C PHE A 40 1.84 -6.93 -13.56
N ASP A 41 1.57 -7.73 -14.57
CA ASP A 41 0.35 -7.62 -15.38
C ASP A 41 -0.88 -7.88 -14.52
N THR A 42 -0.88 -8.96 -13.74
CA THR A 42 -1.95 -9.28 -12.79
C THR A 42 -2.11 -8.18 -11.74
N LEU A 43 -1.02 -7.64 -11.21
CA LEU A 43 -1.08 -6.55 -10.23
C LEU A 43 -1.68 -5.27 -10.82
N ASN A 44 -1.37 -4.95 -12.07
CA ASN A 44 -1.95 -3.82 -12.79
C ASN A 44 -3.43 -4.03 -13.09
N GLU A 45 -3.83 -5.24 -13.43
CA GLU A 45 -5.23 -5.62 -13.64
C GLU A 45 -6.02 -5.47 -12.33
N TYR A 46 -5.55 -6.09 -11.25
CA TYR A 46 -6.19 -6.01 -9.93
C TYR A 46 -6.31 -4.58 -9.40
N GLY A 47 -5.30 -3.77 -9.63
CA GLY A 47 -5.32 -2.37 -9.20
C GLY A 47 -6.28 -1.47 -9.98
N ARG A 48 -6.83 -1.94 -11.11
CA ARG A 48 -7.84 -1.23 -11.91
C ARG A 48 -9.26 -1.66 -11.58
N ASP A 49 -9.41 -2.84 -11.00
CA ASP A 49 -10.71 -3.40 -10.61
C ASP A 49 -11.08 -2.92 -9.19
N PRO A 50 -12.11 -2.09 -9.02
CA PRO A 50 -12.52 -1.57 -7.73
C PRO A 50 -13.08 -2.63 -6.78
N ASP A 51 -13.55 -3.76 -7.31
CA ASP A 51 -14.15 -4.83 -6.53
C ASP A 51 -13.12 -5.90 -6.13
N LYS A 52 -11.92 -5.81 -6.70
CA LYS A 52 -10.86 -6.78 -6.46
C LYS A 52 -10.19 -6.59 -5.10
N LYS A 53 -10.25 -7.62 -4.28
CA LYS A 53 -9.58 -7.66 -2.97
C LYS A 53 -8.26 -8.41 -3.09
N PHE A 54 -7.15 -7.74 -2.82
CA PHE A 54 -5.85 -8.38 -2.87
C PHE A 54 -4.88 -7.85 -1.81
N VAL A 55 -3.91 -8.67 -1.45
CA VAL A 55 -2.82 -8.31 -0.53
C VAL A 55 -1.49 -8.63 -1.20
N ILE A 56 -0.56 -7.70 -1.13
CA ILE A 56 0.79 -7.87 -1.67
C ILE A 56 1.78 -8.00 -0.52
N PHE A 57 2.52 -9.10 -0.51
CA PHE A 57 3.68 -9.27 0.36
C PHE A 57 4.97 -9.04 -0.44
N HIS A 58 5.75 -8.07 -0.04
CA HIS A 58 7.05 -7.80 -0.68
C HIS A 58 8.08 -7.35 0.35
N TYR A 59 9.36 -7.41 -0.02
CA TYR A 59 10.44 -6.89 0.82
C TYR A 59 10.92 -5.52 0.35
N SER A 60 11.37 -5.39 -0.89
CA SER A 60 11.88 -4.13 -1.47
C SER A 60 11.50 -3.92 -2.94
N ILE A 61 11.10 -4.97 -3.64
CA ILE A 61 10.93 -4.97 -5.11
C ILE A 61 9.91 -3.93 -5.59
N LEU A 62 8.90 -3.61 -4.79
CA LEU A 62 7.91 -2.59 -5.15
C LEU A 62 8.40 -1.16 -4.90
N SER A 63 9.55 -0.95 -4.27
CA SER A 63 10.14 0.38 -4.12
C SER A 63 10.74 0.92 -5.43
N GLU A 64 11.10 0.05 -6.37
CA GLU A 64 11.72 0.41 -7.64
C GLU A 64 10.70 0.70 -8.75
N GLY A 65 10.22 1.93 -8.85
CA GLY A 65 9.55 2.44 -10.06
C GLY A 65 8.20 1.82 -10.47
N ILE A 66 7.70 0.81 -9.78
CA ILE A 66 6.46 0.11 -10.15
C ILE A 66 5.25 0.93 -9.75
N ASN A 67 4.41 1.22 -10.72
CA ASN A 67 3.18 1.98 -10.51
C ASN A 67 2.03 1.04 -10.18
N VAL A 68 1.77 0.82 -8.90
CA VAL A 68 0.60 0.06 -8.46
C VAL A 68 -0.56 1.02 -8.23
N HIS A 69 -1.64 0.82 -8.96
CA HIS A 69 -2.88 1.56 -8.79
C HIS A 69 -3.76 0.91 -7.71
N GLY A 70 -4.71 1.66 -7.19
CA GLY A 70 -5.75 1.12 -6.31
C GLY A 70 -5.29 0.71 -4.90
N LEU A 71 -4.03 0.93 -4.51
CA LEU A 71 -3.58 0.64 -3.16
C LEU A 71 -4.24 1.57 -2.15
N THR A 72 -4.93 1.00 -1.18
CA THR A 72 -5.66 1.74 -0.13
C THR A 72 -4.96 1.67 1.22
N HIS A 73 -4.19 0.61 1.46
CA HIS A 73 -3.56 0.34 2.74
C HIS A 73 -2.11 -0.09 2.57
N CYS A 74 -1.27 0.27 3.54
CA CYS A 74 0.07 -0.25 3.72
C CYS A 74 0.29 -0.64 5.19
N ILE A 75 0.88 -1.82 5.41
CA ILE A 75 1.27 -2.28 6.74
C ILE A 75 2.79 -2.39 6.78
N LEU A 76 3.43 -1.57 7.59
CA LEU A 76 4.89 -1.53 7.73
C LEU A 76 5.36 -2.59 8.73
N LEU A 77 5.71 -3.78 8.26
CA LEU A 77 6.18 -4.89 9.09
C LEU A 77 7.68 -4.86 9.39
N ARG A 78 8.41 -3.95 8.78
CA ARG A 78 9.84 -3.74 9.00
C ARG A 78 10.18 -2.27 9.13
N ASN A 79 11.33 -1.98 9.72
CA ASN A 79 11.84 -0.62 9.80
C ASN A 79 12.41 -0.22 8.42
N LEU A 80 11.79 0.76 7.77
CA LEU A 80 12.21 1.36 6.52
C LEU A 80 13.11 2.58 6.80
N ASN A 81 14.03 2.89 5.89
CA ASN A 81 14.64 4.21 5.90
C ASN A 81 13.65 5.30 5.44
N VAL A 82 13.99 6.56 5.60
CA VAL A 82 13.09 7.69 5.30
C VAL A 82 12.66 7.69 3.83
N VAL A 83 13.57 7.43 2.90
CA VAL A 83 13.30 7.42 1.44
C VAL A 83 12.37 6.28 1.07
N GLU A 84 12.66 5.05 1.52
CA GLU A 84 11.80 3.89 1.29
C GLU A 84 10.40 4.10 1.87
N MET A 85 10.33 4.71 3.06
CA MET A 85 9.07 5.02 3.72
C MET A 85 8.26 6.04 2.93
N ALA A 86 8.88 7.15 2.50
CA ALA A 86 8.24 8.17 1.67
C ALA A 86 7.71 7.59 0.35
N GLN A 87 8.50 6.76 -0.32
CA GLN A 87 8.10 6.08 -1.54
C GLN A 87 6.91 5.13 -1.32
N THR A 88 6.92 4.39 -0.21
CA THR A 88 5.84 3.45 0.14
C THR A 88 4.54 4.19 0.47
N ILE A 89 4.61 5.24 1.29
CA ILE A 89 3.47 6.09 1.62
C ILE A 89 2.92 6.75 0.36
N GLY A 90 3.79 7.33 -0.48
CA GLY A 90 3.41 8.00 -1.71
C GLY A 90 2.62 7.11 -2.69
N ARG A 91 2.78 5.79 -2.63
CA ARG A 91 1.97 4.86 -3.42
C ARG A 91 0.56 4.70 -2.88
N VAL A 92 0.41 4.67 -1.56
CA VAL A 92 -0.87 4.46 -0.90
C VAL A 92 -1.73 5.73 -0.90
N ILE A 93 -1.13 6.90 -0.77
CA ILE A 93 -1.84 8.18 -0.80
C ILE A 93 -2.13 8.70 -2.21
N ARG A 94 -1.62 8.03 -3.25
CA ARG A 94 -1.86 8.41 -4.63
C ARG A 94 -3.36 8.40 -4.94
N LEU A 95 -3.83 9.44 -5.62
CA LEU A 95 -5.22 9.53 -6.06
C LEU A 95 -5.61 8.36 -6.98
N ASP A 96 -6.87 7.97 -6.90
CA ASP A 96 -7.47 7.09 -7.89
C ASP A 96 -7.46 7.77 -9.28
N LYS A 97 -7.26 7.00 -10.34
CA LYS A 97 -7.23 7.55 -11.70
C LYS A 97 -8.54 8.23 -12.09
N ARG A 98 -9.67 7.69 -11.61
CA ARG A 98 -11.01 8.26 -11.85
C ARG A 98 -11.11 9.63 -11.20
N ASP A 99 -10.64 9.76 -9.96
CA ASP A 99 -10.65 11.02 -9.22
C ASP A 99 -9.70 12.03 -9.88
N THR A 100 -8.52 11.59 -10.33
CA THR A 100 -7.60 12.45 -11.08
C THR A 100 -8.25 13.01 -12.34
N LYS A 101 -8.94 12.17 -13.13
CA LYS A 101 -9.65 12.61 -14.33
C LYS A 101 -10.77 13.60 -14.01
N ARG A 102 -11.57 13.31 -13.00
CA ARG A 102 -12.68 14.19 -12.57
C ARG A 102 -12.20 15.54 -12.04
N LEU A 103 -11.04 15.57 -11.37
CA LEU A 103 -10.39 16.82 -10.98
C LEU A 103 -9.94 17.64 -12.20
N GLN A 104 -9.38 16.98 -13.21
CA GLN A 104 -8.94 17.63 -14.45
C GLN A 104 -10.10 18.19 -15.28
N THR A 105 -11.25 17.51 -15.27
CA THR A 105 -12.47 17.95 -15.98
C THR A 105 -13.32 18.95 -15.18
N GLY A 106 -12.96 19.24 -13.94
CA GLY A 106 -13.74 20.12 -13.06
C GLY A 106 -15.01 19.49 -12.46
N GLU A 107 -15.26 18.20 -12.71
CA GLU A 107 -16.39 17.47 -12.10
C GLU A 107 -16.20 17.24 -10.60
N LEU A 108 -14.97 17.25 -10.14
CA LEU A 108 -14.62 17.06 -8.74
C LEU A 108 -13.88 18.28 -8.22
N THR A 109 -14.41 18.85 -7.14
CA THR A 109 -13.76 19.98 -6.46
C THR A 109 -12.66 19.47 -5.53
N PRO A 110 -11.47 20.07 -5.52
CA PRO A 110 -10.42 19.74 -4.55
C PRO A 110 -10.94 19.83 -3.11
N CYS A 111 -10.47 18.92 -2.27
CA CYS A 111 -10.81 18.80 -0.85
C CYS A 111 -12.27 18.40 -0.53
N ASN A 112 -13.10 18.10 -1.52
CA ASN A 112 -14.43 17.54 -1.30
C ASN A 112 -14.36 16.01 -1.15
N TRP A 113 -13.80 15.56 -0.03
CA TRP A 113 -13.41 14.16 0.23
C TRP A 113 -14.55 13.14 0.10
N SER A 114 -15.81 13.56 0.38
CA SER A 114 -16.98 12.70 0.27
C SER A 114 -17.28 12.25 -1.16
N MET A 115 -16.77 12.97 -2.15
CA MET A 115 -17.00 12.68 -3.57
C MET A 115 -15.86 11.89 -4.23
N TYR A 116 -14.79 11.61 -3.50
CA TYR A 116 -13.67 10.83 -4.02
C TYR A 116 -13.96 9.32 -3.93
N HIS A 117 -13.54 8.56 -4.95
CA HIS A 117 -13.56 7.11 -4.92
C HIS A 117 -12.56 6.56 -3.90
N LYS A 118 -11.44 7.28 -3.75
CA LYS A 118 -10.39 6.94 -2.79
C LYS A 118 -10.01 8.19 -1.99
N PRO A 119 -10.80 8.54 -0.96
CA PRO A 119 -10.56 9.76 -0.17
C PRO A 119 -9.31 9.68 0.71
N THR A 120 -8.87 8.48 1.10
CA THR A 120 -7.77 8.29 2.05
C THR A 120 -6.84 7.16 1.64
N GLY A 121 -5.61 7.21 2.16
CA GLY A 121 -4.67 6.09 2.20
C GLY A 121 -4.32 5.77 3.65
N THR A 122 -4.38 4.50 4.03
CA THR A 122 -4.12 4.08 5.42
C THR A 122 -2.74 3.49 5.57
N ILE A 123 -1.97 4.01 6.53
CA ILE A 123 -0.67 3.46 6.91
C ILE A 123 -0.77 2.86 8.31
N THR A 124 -0.50 1.57 8.43
CA THR A 124 -0.51 0.85 9.70
C THR A 124 0.91 0.49 10.11
N VAL A 125 1.28 0.89 11.31
CA VAL A 125 2.54 0.47 11.96
C VAL A 125 2.17 -0.42 13.14
N PRO A 126 2.45 -1.72 13.10
CA PRO A 126 2.24 -2.60 14.26
C PRO A 126 3.13 -2.15 15.41
N VAL A 127 2.52 -1.80 16.53
CA VAL A 127 3.22 -1.31 17.73
C VAL A 127 3.57 -2.47 18.64
N SER A 128 4.84 -2.59 19.01
CA SER A 128 5.29 -3.40 20.14
C SER A 128 6.09 -2.51 21.10
N SER A 129 6.18 -2.87 22.35
CA SER A 129 6.88 -2.11 23.40
C SER A 129 8.40 -1.97 23.19
N THR A 130 8.91 -2.27 22.01
CA THR A 130 10.34 -2.28 21.69
C THR A 130 10.84 -0.93 21.17
N LYS A 131 12.08 -0.56 21.49
CA LYS A 131 12.78 0.62 20.93
C LYS A 131 12.77 0.67 19.38
N ARG A 132 12.66 -0.47 18.70
CA ARG A 132 12.59 -0.56 17.24
C ARG A 132 11.30 0.05 16.68
N THR A 133 10.18 -0.16 17.36
CA THR A 133 8.88 0.41 16.98
C THR A 133 8.89 1.93 17.09
N GLN A 134 9.46 2.49 18.16
CA GLN A 134 9.53 3.94 18.33
C GLN A 134 10.32 4.61 17.19
N ARG A 135 11.41 3.99 16.73
CA ARG A 135 12.17 4.50 15.57
C ARG A 135 11.33 4.51 14.29
N THR A 136 10.48 3.49 14.07
CA THR A 136 9.59 3.45 12.91
C THR A 136 8.55 4.55 12.98
N ILE A 137 7.96 4.78 14.15
CA ILE A 137 6.97 5.85 14.38
C ILE A 137 7.60 7.22 14.14
N ASN A 138 8.77 7.48 14.69
CA ASN A 138 9.46 8.76 14.53
C ASN A 138 9.81 9.04 13.06
N ARG A 139 10.22 8.02 12.31
CA ARG A 139 10.46 8.16 10.86
C ARG A 139 9.18 8.39 10.08
N LEU A 140 8.10 7.69 10.45
CA LEU A 140 6.79 7.91 9.85
C LEU A 140 6.35 9.36 10.06
N GLN A 141 6.48 9.89 11.28
CA GLN A 141 6.16 11.28 11.60
C GLN A 141 6.99 12.25 10.76
N LEU A 142 8.30 12.04 10.65
CA LEU A 142 9.18 12.87 9.83
C LEU A 142 8.74 12.90 8.36
N VAL A 143 8.36 11.75 7.79
CA VAL A 143 7.89 11.66 6.40
C VAL A 143 6.54 12.37 6.25
N VAL A 144 5.63 12.17 7.19
CA VAL A 144 4.32 12.83 7.22
C VAL A 144 4.48 14.35 7.26
N ASP A 145 5.29 14.87 8.17
CA ASP A 145 5.56 16.29 8.32
C ASP A 145 6.20 16.91 7.07
N SER A 146 7.04 16.12 6.38
CA SER A 146 7.68 16.55 5.13
C SER A 146 6.73 16.59 3.94
N ILE A 147 5.79 15.64 3.85
CA ILE A 147 4.84 15.51 2.73
C ILE A 147 3.66 16.47 2.91
N PHE A 148 3.14 16.58 4.15
CA PHE A 148 1.94 17.36 4.46
C PHE A 148 2.24 18.78 4.95
N LYS A 149 3.37 19.34 4.57
CA LYS A 149 3.89 20.64 5.03
C LYS A 149 2.91 21.83 4.91
N LYS A 150 1.81 21.68 4.17
CA LYS A 150 0.77 22.72 3.98
C LYS A 150 -0.66 22.17 3.89
N GLY A 151 -0.89 20.92 4.27
CA GLY A 151 -2.20 20.28 4.23
C GLY A 151 -2.78 20.05 5.62
N GLU A 152 -3.99 19.55 5.67
CA GLU A 152 -4.57 19.09 6.93
C GLU A 152 -3.70 17.99 7.54
N PRO A 153 -3.51 18.02 8.87
CA PRO A 153 -2.73 16.98 9.53
C PRO A 153 -3.38 15.62 9.34
N PRO A 154 -2.59 14.54 9.19
CA PRO A 154 -3.13 13.21 9.10
C PRO A 154 -3.90 12.87 10.37
N LEU A 155 -5.07 12.26 10.22
CA LEU A 155 -5.80 11.73 11.36
C LEU A 155 -5.02 10.58 11.96
N SER A 156 -4.53 10.74 13.17
CA SER A 156 -3.85 9.69 13.93
C SER A 156 -4.87 8.98 14.81
N ILE A 157 -5.08 7.69 14.55
CA ILE A 157 -5.90 6.83 15.41
C ILE A 157 -4.96 5.83 16.07
N VAL A 158 -4.72 6.00 17.36
CA VAL A 158 -4.06 4.99 18.18
C VAL A 158 -5.14 4.11 18.78
N ARG A 159 -5.14 2.83 18.45
CA ARG A 159 -6.01 1.81 19.04
C ARG A 159 -5.20 0.83 19.84
#